data_014800f9ca44bf50afa21cfeb4a48653
#
_entry.id   014800f9ca44bf50afa21cfeb4a48653
#
_cell.length_a   1.000
_cell.length_b   1.000
_cell.length_c   1.000
_cell.angle_alpha   90.00
_cell.angle_beta   90.00
_cell.angle_gamma   90.00
#
_symmetry.space_group_name_H-M   'P 1'
#
loop_
_entity.id
_entity.type
_entity.pdbx_description
1 polymer ?
#
loop_
_entity_poly.entity_id
_entity_poly.type
_entity_poly.pdbx_seq_one_letter_code
_entity_poly.pdbx_strand_id
1 'polypeptide(L)'
;MPKIDRKLFGKKVTVIKNLKKIIKAENVLDHEDELRPFETDALSAYKQKPLAVVFPENTKEVSKILEYCNQERIKVVPRGAGTGLSGGALPLMDSILLCLGKFNNIIDIDYKNRCVVAQPGVTNLSITQAVQNKGFYYAPDPSSQIACSIGGNVAENSGGVHSLKYGTTTNNLLGVEVVFMDGTIS
;
A
#
# COMPACT_ATOMS: atom_id res chain seq x y z
N MET A 1 9.25 -19.22 -6.14
CA MET A 1 9.46 -18.14 -5.14
C MET A 1 10.86 -17.58 -5.28
N PRO A 2 11.10 -16.28 -5.05
CA PRO A 2 12.44 -15.70 -5.08
C PRO A 2 13.34 -16.37 -4.05
N LYS A 3 14.67 -16.40 -4.33
CA LYS A 3 15.64 -16.93 -3.37
C LYS A 3 15.63 -16.07 -2.10
N ILE A 4 15.59 -16.74 -0.93
CA ILE A 4 15.63 -16.08 0.39
C ILE A 4 17.08 -15.70 0.70
N ASP A 5 17.31 -14.44 1.08
CA ASP A 5 18.60 -13.98 1.60
C ASP A 5 18.70 -14.27 3.11
N ARG A 6 19.31 -15.41 3.44
CA ARG A 6 19.49 -15.82 4.84
C ARG A 6 20.43 -14.89 5.63
N LYS A 7 21.30 -14.15 4.99
CA LYS A 7 22.21 -13.20 5.66
C LYS A 7 21.45 -12.04 6.28
N LEU A 8 20.30 -11.70 5.71
CA LEU A 8 19.46 -10.61 6.19
C LEU A 8 18.85 -10.91 7.59
N PHE A 9 18.58 -12.19 7.89
CA PHE A 9 18.08 -12.57 9.23
C PHE A 9 19.09 -12.26 10.33
N GLY A 10 20.39 -12.41 10.08
CA GLY A 10 21.46 -12.00 11.02
C GLY A 10 21.52 -10.49 11.26
N LYS A 11 20.99 -9.70 10.32
CA LYS A 11 20.94 -8.22 10.42
C LYS A 11 19.57 -7.70 10.91
N LYS A 12 18.58 -8.56 11.20
CA LYS A 12 17.20 -8.14 11.54
C LYS A 12 17.17 -7.02 12.58
N VAL A 13 17.88 -7.17 13.69
CA VAL A 13 17.91 -6.17 14.78
C VAL A 13 18.40 -4.80 14.29
N THR A 14 19.44 -4.78 13.46
CA THR A 14 19.99 -3.55 12.88
C THR A 14 19.00 -2.90 11.91
N VAL A 15 18.36 -3.69 11.05
CA VAL A 15 17.34 -3.22 10.11
C VAL A 15 16.18 -2.57 10.85
N ILE A 16 15.63 -3.24 11.86
CA ILE A 16 14.55 -2.71 12.70
C ILE A 16 14.94 -1.40 13.37
N LYS A 17 16.15 -1.38 13.99
CA LYS A 17 16.66 -0.16 14.65
C LYS A 17 16.76 1.02 13.67
N ASN A 18 17.16 0.79 12.44
CA ASN A 18 17.26 1.85 11.43
C ASN A 18 15.88 2.29 10.93
N LEU A 19 14.95 1.38 10.69
CA LEU A 19 13.56 1.73 10.35
C LEU A 19 12.90 2.58 11.45
N LYS A 20 13.11 2.23 12.73
CA LYS A 20 12.61 3.00 13.89
C LYS A 20 13.26 4.40 14.05
N LYS A 21 14.29 4.73 13.27
CA LYS A 21 14.83 6.10 13.17
C LYS A 21 14.24 6.89 12.01
N ILE A 22 13.71 6.20 10.99
CA ILE A 22 13.11 6.81 9.80
C ILE A 22 11.67 7.21 10.08
N ILE A 23 10.92 6.32 10.76
CA ILE A 23 9.52 6.53 11.13
C ILE A 23 9.34 6.32 12.64
N LYS A 24 8.17 6.68 13.18
CA LYS A 24 7.83 6.44 14.57
C LYS A 24 8.00 4.95 14.92
N ALA A 25 8.60 4.68 16.08
CA ALA A 25 8.90 3.30 16.50
C ALA A 25 7.65 2.42 16.58
N GLU A 26 6.51 2.98 16.98
CA GLU A 26 5.19 2.32 17.03
C GLU A 26 4.63 1.93 15.66
N ASN A 27 5.18 2.52 14.59
CA ASN A 27 4.81 2.23 13.19
C ASN A 27 5.70 1.13 12.57
N VAL A 28 6.57 0.50 13.38
CA VAL A 28 7.43 -0.62 12.95
C VAL A 28 7.09 -1.84 13.78
N LEU A 29 6.40 -2.82 13.19
CA LEU A 29 6.08 -4.08 13.83
C LEU A 29 7.18 -5.10 13.52
N ASP A 30 7.70 -5.78 14.54
CA ASP A 30 8.79 -6.74 14.40
C ASP A 30 8.65 -8.00 15.28
N HIS A 31 7.64 -8.01 16.17
CA HIS A 31 7.31 -9.17 16.97
C HIS A 31 6.49 -10.21 16.19
N GLU A 32 6.71 -11.47 16.46
CA GLU A 32 6.13 -12.57 15.71
C GLU A 32 4.60 -12.55 15.70
N ASP A 33 3.97 -12.25 16.82
CA ASP A 33 2.52 -12.19 16.95
C ASP A 33 1.91 -11.00 16.20
N GLU A 34 2.62 -9.85 16.15
CA GLU A 34 2.21 -8.67 15.39
C GLU A 34 2.31 -8.90 13.88
N LEU A 35 3.23 -9.76 13.43
CA LEU A 35 3.41 -10.07 12.02
C LEU A 35 2.38 -11.07 11.47
N ARG A 36 1.72 -11.86 12.33
CA ARG A 36 0.73 -12.87 11.92
C ARG A 36 -0.41 -12.33 11.05
N PRO A 37 -1.06 -11.19 11.36
CA PRO A 37 -2.13 -10.65 10.53
C PRO A 37 -1.67 -10.28 9.11
N PHE A 38 -0.37 -10.19 8.88
CA PHE A 38 0.25 -9.77 7.63
C PHE A 38 0.91 -10.91 6.85
N GLU A 39 0.83 -12.15 7.32
CA GLU A 39 1.50 -13.30 6.69
C GLU A 39 0.88 -13.73 5.35
N THR A 40 -0.30 -13.21 5.02
CA THR A 40 -1.02 -13.50 3.77
C THR A 40 -1.73 -12.24 3.27
N ASP A 41 -2.13 -12.25 2.01
CA ASP A 41 -3.16 -11.37 1.44
C ASP A 41 -4.46 -12.17 1.22
N ALA A 42 -5.37 -11.72 0.35
CA ALA A 42 -6.59 -12.48 0.07
C ALA A 42 -6.33 -13.79 -0.72
N LEU A 43 -5.14 -13.96 -1.30
CA LEU A 43 -4.67 -15.26 -1.82
C LEU A 43 -4.17 -16.14 -0.66
N SER A 44 -5.10 -16.62 0.16
CA SER A 44 -4.84 -17.32 1.43
C SER A 44 -4.13 -18.67 1.30
N ALA A 45 -3.92 -19.17 0.08
CA ALA A 45 -3.16 -20.40 -0.19
C ALA A 45 -1.67 -20.30 0.18
N TYR A 46 -1.15 -19.07 0.27
CA TYR A 46 0.26 -18.82 0.59
C TYR A 46 0.38 -17.98 1.85
N LYS A 47 1.34 -18.34 2.70
CA LYS A 47 1.61 -17.64 3.95
C LYS A 47 3.10 -17.50 4.17
N GLN A 48 3.56 -16.28 4.39
CA GLN A 48 4.93 -15.97 4.78
C GLN A 48 4.94 -14.75 5.69
N LYS A 49 5.60 -14.85 6.84
CA LYS A 49 5.80 -13.68 7.71
C LYS A 49 6.91 -12.80 7.14
N PRO A 50 6.72 -11.48 7.02
CA PRO A 50 7.79 -10.57 6.61
C PRO A 50 8.85 -10.43 7.71
N LEU A 51 9.97 -9.82 7.39
CA LEU A 51 11.01 -9.45 8.36
C LEU A 51 10.48 -8.40 9.36
N ALA A 52 9.75 -7.42 8.85
CA ALA A 52 9.00 -6.41 9.60
C ALA A 52 7.86 -5.84 8.74
N VAL A 53 6.89 -5.21 9.41
CA VAL A 53 5.85 -4.39 8.79
C VAL A 53 6.07 -2.94 9.17
N VAL A 54 5.98 -2.02 8.21
CA VAL A 54 6.15 -0.58 8.43
C VAL A 54 4.92 0.18 7.93
N PHE A 55 4.51 1.21 8.70
CA PHE A 55 3.36 2.06 8.41
C PHE A 55 3.79 3.53 8.28
N PRO A 56 4.30 3.96 7.12
CA PRO A 56 4.57 5.38 6.90
C PRO A 56 3.27 6.19 6.90
N GLU A 57 3.37 7.45 7.32
CA GLU A 57 2.24 8.39 7.40
C GLU A 57 2.28 9.45 6.29
N ASN A 58 3.37 9.50 5.51
CA ASN A 58 3.56 10.49 4.44
C ASN A 58 4.59 10.03 3.39
N THR A 59 4.60 10.71 2.24
CA THR A 59 5.48 10.41 1.10
C THR A 59 6.98 10.46 1.45
N LYS A 60 7.39 11.40 2.33
CA LYS A 60 8.82 11.52 2.73
C LYS A 60 9.29 10.32 3.53
N GLU A 61 8.43 9.74 4.36
CA GLU A 61 8.74 8.51 5.10
C GLU A 61 8.84 7.32 4.16
N VAL A 62 7.94 7.20 3.17
CA VAL A 62 8.01 6.18 2.12
C VAL A 62 9.34 6.29 1.37
N SER A 63 9.70 7.49 0.92
CA SER A 63 10.95 7.79 0.21
C SER A 63 12.18 7.30 1.01
N LYS A 64 12.28 7.69 2.28
CA LYS A 64 13.42 7.29 3.13
C LYS A 64 13.46 5.78 3.42
N ILE A 65 12.30 5.12 3.56
CA ILE A 65 12.24 3.66 3.74
C ILE A 65 12.73 2.97 2.48
N LEU A 66 12.27 3.39 1.30
CA LEU A 66 12.66 2.77 0.03
C LEU A 66 14.15 3.02 -0.26
N GLU A 67 14.65 4.24 -0.08
CA GLU A 67 16.07 4.57 -0.20
C GLU A 67 16.93 3.67 0.69
N TYR A 68 16.59 3.57 1.99
CA TYR A 68 17.29 2.70 2.93
C TYR A 68 17.26 1.23 2.50
N CYS A 69 16.09 0.72 2.13
CA CYS A 69 15.96 -0.67 1.69
C CYS A 69 16.74 -0.95 0.40
N ASN A 70 16.79 0.01 -0.53
CA ASN A 70 17.58 -0.09 -1.75
C ASN A 70 19.09 -0.14 -1.47
N GLN A 71 19.58 0.74 -0.61
CA GLN A 71 21.00 0.78 -0.20
C GLN A 71 21.44 -0.54 0.47
N GLU A 72 20.61 -1.08 1.35
CA GLU A 72 20.86 -2.34 2.06
C GLU A 72 20.46 -3.60 1.28
N ARG A 73 19.93 -3.45 0.04
CA ARG A 73 19.40 -4.52 -0.81
C ARG A 73 18.31 -5.37 -0.14
N ILE A 74 17.46 -4.72 0.63
CA ILE A 74 16.31 -5.33 1.30
C ILE A 74 15.11 -5.29 0.36
N LYS A 75 14.44 -6.41 0.18
CA LYS A 75 13.20 -6.49 -0.60
C LYS A 75 12.08 -5.73 0.10
N VAL A 76 11.28 -5.00 -0.67
CA VAL A 76 10.08 -4.33 -0.18
C VAL A 76 8.86 -4.87 -0.91
N VAL A 77 7.81 -5.17 -0.15
CA VAL A 77 6.50 -5.53 -0.70
C VAL A 77 5.52 -4.44 -0.28
N PRO A 78 4.99 -3.64 -1.22
CA PRO A 78 3.98 -2.66 -0.91
C PRO A 78 2.64 -3.33 -0.62
N ARG A 79 1.87 -2.80 0.35
CA ARG A 79 0.56 -3.31 0.71
C ARG A 79 -0.42 -2.16 1.00
N GLY A 80 -1.58 -2.21 0.33
CA GLY A 80 -2.77 -1.46 0.73
C GLY A 80 -3.55 -2.23 1.81
N ALA A 81 -4.77 -2.64 1.50
CA ALA A 81 -5.61 -3.44 2.39
C ALA A 81 -5.35 -4.96 2.30
N GLY A 82 -4.59 -5.44 1.32
CA GLY A 82 -4.32 -6.86 1.12
C GLY A 82 -5.51 -7.65 0.58
N THR A 83 -6.44 -6.99 -0.11
CA THR A 83 -7.64 -7.59 -0.71
C THR A 83 -7.42 -8.24 -2.07
N GLY A 84 -6.23 -8.08 -2.67
CA GLY A 84 -5.84 -8.66 -3.95
C GLY A 84 -5.72 -10.19 -3.90
N LEU A 85 -6.03 -10.84 -5.03
CA LEU A 85 -6.01 -12.30 -5.19
C LEU A 85 -4.84 -12.80 -6.04
N SER A 86 -3.96 -11.89 -6.47
CA SER A 86 -2.81 -12.19 -7.35
C SER A 86 -1.47 -12.38 -6.62
N GLY A 87 -1.48 -12.24 -5.29
CA GLY A 87 -0.27 -12.38 -4.47
C GLY A 87 0.64 -11.14 -4.48
N GLY A 88 0.18 -10.00 -5.02
CA GLY A 88 0.97 -8.78 -5.11
C GLY A 88 1.33 -8.18 -3.75
N ALA A 89 0.50 -8.41 -2.73
CA ALA A 89 0.73 -7.96 -1.36
C ALA A 89 1.20 -9.09 -0.41
N LEU A 90 1.51 -10.27 -0.96
CA LEU A 90 2.03 -11.39 -0.19
C LEU A 90 3.49 -11.10 0.21
N PRO A 91 3.82 -11.07 1.52
CA PRO A 91 5.18 -10.78 1.95
C PRO A 91 6.15 -11.91 1.63
N LEU A 92 7.44 -11.59 1.61
CA LEU A 92 8.53 -12.54 1.59
C LEU A 92 9.19 -12.57 2.97
N MET A 93 9.75 -13.71 3.38
CA MET A 93 10.40 -13.86 4.70
C MET A 93 11.57 -12.88 4.91
N ASP A 94 12.21 -12.47 3.82
CA ASP A 94 13.35 -11.54 3.79
C ASP A 94 12.96 -10.16 3.22
N SER A 95 11.70 -9.76 3.38
CA SER A 95 11.20 -8.45 2.94
C SER A 95 10.68 -7.59 4.08
N ILE A 96 10.66 -6.29 3.83
CA ILE A 96 9.85 -5.33 4.60
C ILE A 96 8.50 -5.23 3.90
N LEU A 97 7.41 -5.38 4.66
CA LEU A 97 6.06 -5.12 4.18
C LEU A 97 5.71 -3.65 4.43
N LEU A 98 5.58 -2.88 3.36
CA LEU A 98 5.29 -1.45 3.39
C LEU A 98 3.78 -1.23 3.31
N CYS A 99 3.13 -1.02 4.46
CA CYS A 99 1.68 -0.86 4.55
C CYS A 99 1.29 0.62 4.52
N LEU A 100 0.46 1.01 3.55
CA LEU A 100 0.05 2.41 3.36
C LEU A 100 -1.29 2.77 4.05
N GLY A 101 -1.83 1.91 4.90
CA GLY A 101 -3.13 2.10 5.53
C GLY A 101 -3.27 3.32 6.44
N LYS A 102 -2.16 3.82 7.01
CA LYS A 102 -2.15 5.07 7.80
C LYS A 102 -2.10 6.33 6.94
N PHE A 103 -1.82 6.20 5.66
CA PHE A 103 -1.73 7.28 4.69
C PHE A 103 -3.09 7.41 3.96
N ASN A 104 -4.14 7.88 4.66
CA ASN A 104 -5.54 7.67 4.30
C ASN A 104 -6.42 8.93 4.31
N ASN A 105 -5.85 10.10 4.04
CA ASN A 105 -6.62 11.34 3.96
C ASN A 105 -7.09 11.62 2.53
N ILE A 106 -8.32 12.11 2.37
CA ILE A 106 -8.76 12.84 1.18
C ILE A 106 -8.23 14.26 1.31
N ILE A 107 -7.33 14.67 0.38
CA ILE A 107 -6.61 15.94 0.45
C ILE A 107 -7.45 17.06 -0.12
N ASP A 108 -8.10 16.81 -1.27
CA ASP A 108 -8.90 17.81 -1.95
C ASP A 108 -10.03 17.18 -2.77
N ILE A 109 -11.13 17.92 -2.96
CA ILE A 109 -12.27 17.54 -3.79
C ILE A 109 -12.61 18.71 -4.72
N ASP A 110 -12.24 18.59 -5.98
CA ASP A 110 -12.58 19.57 -7.01
C ASP A 110 -13.86 19.15 -7.76
N TYR A 111 -14.99 19.66 -7.32
CA TYR A 111 -16.29 19.40 -7.95
C TYR A 111 -16.40 19.97 -9.36
N LYS A 112 -15.69 21.06 -9.67
CA LYS A 112 -15.71 21.70 -10.99
C LYS A 112 -15.07 20.81 -12.04
N ASN A 113 -13.91 20.24 -11.71
CA ASN A 113 -13.17 19.35 -12.59
C ASN A 113 -13.50 17.86 -12.34
N ARG A 114 -14.39 17.58 -11.38
CA ARG A 114 -14.84 16.22 -11.02
C ARG A 114 -13.69 15.29 -10.66
N CYS A 115 -12.76 15.76 -9.85
CA CYS A 115 -11.64 14.97 -9.39
C CYS A 115 -11.46 15.06 -7.86
N VAL A 116 -10.79 14.05 -7.32
CA VAL A 116 -10.43 13.92 -5.91
C VAL A 116 -8.93 13.66 -5.82
N VAL A 117 -8.25 14.36 -4.94
CA VAL A 117 -6.87 14.08 -4.55
C VAL A 117 -6.91 13.29 -3.26
N ALA A 118 -6.47 12.05 -3.30
CA ALA A 118 -6.53 11.12 -2.17
C ALA A 118 -5.20 10.43 -1.94
N GLN A 119 -4.89 10.19 -0.67
CA GLN A 119 -3.76 9.38 -0.28
C GLN A 119 -4.01 7.90 -0.57
N PRO A 120 -2.97 7.06 -0.78
CA PRO A 120 -3.12 5.71 -1.29
C PRO A 120 -3.87 4.75 -0.36
N GLY A 121 -3.92 5.02 0.95
CA GLY A 121 -4.65 4.22 1.94
C GLY A 121 -6.14 4.52 2.06
N VAL A 122 -6.64 5.57 1.39
CA VAL A 122 -8.09 5.87 1.37
C VAL A 122 -8.84 4.70 0.77
N THR A 123 -9.97 4.27 1.40
CA THR A 123 -10.76 3.19 0.82
C THR A 123 -11.52 3.68 -0.40
N ASN A 124 -11.73 2.78 -1.37
CA ASN A 124 -12.48 3.08 -2.58
C ASN A 124 -13.86 3.68 -2.26
N LEU A 125 -14.61 3.03 -1.37
CA LEU A 125 -15.96 3.47 -0.99
C LEU A 125 -15.94 4.85 -0.28
N SER A 126 -14.91 5.17 0.50
CA SER A 126 -14.80 6.47 1.18
C SER A 126 -14.77 7.64 0.22
N ILE A 127 -14.23 7.47 -0.99
CA ILE A 127 -14.25 8.50 -2.03
C ILE A 127 -15.70 8.80 -2.46
N THR A 128 -16.48 7.75 -2.75
CA THR A 128 -17.91 7.90 -3.06
C THR A 128 -18.67 8.57 -1.92
N GLN A 129 -18.46 8.11 -0.67
CA GLN A 129 -19.11 8.68 0.51
C GLN A 129 -18.81 10.18 0.71
N ALA A 130 -17.59 10.60 0.38
CA ALA A 130 -17.20 12.00 0.51
C ALA A 130 -17.89 12.94 -0.51
N VAL A 131 -18.34 12.41 -1.66
CA VAL A 131 -18.90 13.23 -2.74
C VAL A 131 -20.39 13.00 -3.03
N GLN A 132 -20.99 11.94 -2.46
CA GLN A 132 -22.36 11.50 -2.75
C GLN A 132 -23.42 12.56 -2.42
N ASN A 133 -23.20 13.39 -1.39
CA ASN A 133 -24.10 14.48 -1.01
C ASN A 133 -24.23 15.60 -2.05
N LYS A 134 -23.33 15.60 -3.04
CA LYS A 134 -23.34 16.52 -4.20
C LYS A 134 -23.75 15.80 -5.49
N GLY A 135 -24.24 14.56 -5.41
CA GLY A 135 -24.69 13.79 -6.56
C GLY A 135 -23.58 13.15 -7.38
N PHE A 136 -22.38 13.01 -6.82
CA PHE A 136 -21.23 12.34 -7.45
C PHE A 136 -20.93 10.99 -6.82
N TYR A 137 -20.20 10.14 -7.55
CA TYR A 137 -19.65 8.89 -7.05
C TYR A 137 -18.37 8.53 -7.82
N TYR A 138 -17.52 7.72 -7.21
CA TYR A 138 -16.34 7.17 -7.86
C TYR A 138 -16.74 5.89 -8.59
N ALA A 139 -16.60 5.88 -9.93
CA ALA A 139 -17.17 4.86 -10.78
C ALA A 139 -16.54 3.45 -10.66
N PRO A 140 -15.23 3.26 -10.56
CA PRO A 140 -14.66 1.93 -10.34
C PRO A 140 -15.06 1.38 -8.97
N ASP A 141 -15.82 0.26 -8.96
CA ASP A 141 -16.47 -0.30 -7.78
C ASP A 141 -16.16 -1.79 -7.61
N PRO A 142 -14.90 -2.15 -7.30
CA PRO A 142 -14.56 -3.56 -7.04
C PRO A 142 -15.38 -4.12 -5.90
N SER A 143 -15.64 -5.43 -5.91
CA SER A 143 -16.42 -6.11 -4.85
C SER A 143 -15.85 -5.87 -3.44
N SER A 144 -14.55 -5.57 -3.36
CA SER A 144 -13.84 -5.22 -2.13
C SER A 144 -13.87 -3.72 -1.79
N GLN A 145 -14.68 -2.88 -2.44
CA GLN A 145 -14.64 -1.41 -2.32
C GLN A 145 -14.76 -0.89 -0.87
N ILE A 146 -15.41 -1.64 0.00
CA ILE A 146 -15.53 -1.29 1.42
C ILE A 146 -14.18 -1.35 2.17
N ALA A 147 -13.25 -2.17 1.69
CA ALA A 147 -11.98 -2.47 2.36
C ALA A 147 -10.75 -2.09 1.51
N CYS A 148 -10.80 -2.26 0.18
CA CYS A 148 -9.64 -2.02 -0.68
C CYS A 148 -9.25 -0.56 -0.69
N SER A 149 -7.94 -0.30 -0.74
CA SER A 149 -7.37 1.04 -0.80
C SER A 149 -7.26 1.54 -2.24
N ILE A 150 -7.35 2.87 -2.43
CA ILE A 150 -7.24 3.48 -3.77
C ILE A 150 -5.86 3.23 -4.39
N GLY A 151 -4.78 3.25 -3.61
CA GLY A 151 -3.45 2.89 -4.10
C GLY A 151 -3.35 1.42 -4.56
N GLY A 152 -4.04 0.50 -3.86
CA GLY A 152 -4.18 -0.88 -4.29
C GLY A 152 -5.01 -1.02 -5.57
N ASN A 153 -6.08 -0.23 -5.72
CA ASN A 153 -6.86 -0.20 -6.95
C ASN A 153 -6.03 0.27 -8.15
N VAL A 154 -5.18 1.28 -7.97
CA VAL A 154 -4.23 1.73 -9.00
C VAL A 154 -3.26 0.63 -9.37
N ALA A 155 -2.64 -0.01 -8.38
CA ALA A 155 -1.61 -1.04 -8.59
C ALA A 155 -2.15 -2.28 -9.33
N GLU A 156 -3.38 -2.69 -9.03
CA GLU A 156 -4.03 -3.88 -9.61
C GLU A 156 -4.94 -3.54 -10.81
N ASN A 157 -5.10 -2.26 -11.14
CA ASN A 157 -6.07 -1.77 -12.12
C ASN A 157 -7.48 -2.30 -11.87
N SER A 158 -7.96 -2.16 -10.64
CA SER A 158 -9.23 -2.73 -10.20
C SER A 158 -10.43 -2.17 -10.95
N GLY A 159 -11.46 -2.99 -11.11
CA GLY A 159 -12.73 -2.62 -11.69
C GLY A 159 -13.88 -3.34 -10.98
N GLY A 160 -15.10 -3.08 -11.40
CA GLY A 160 -16.33 -3.65 -10.87
C GLY A 160 -17.44 -3.67 -11.91
N VAL A 161 -18.70 -3.71 -11.46
CA VAL A 161 -19.87 -3.81 -12.36
C VAL A 161 -20.01 -2.60 -13.29
N HIS A 162 -19.55 -1.42 -12.85
CA HIS A 162 -19.60 -0.20 -13.67
C HIS A 162 -18.49 -0.11 -14.73
N SER A 163 -17.53 -1.06 -14.76
CA SER A 163 -16.38 -1.02 -15.66
C SER A 163 -16.77 -1.08 -17.15
N LEU A 164 -17.89 -1.72 -17.49
CA LEU A 164 -18.38 -1.77 -18.86
C LEU A 164 -18.62 -0.37 -19.44
N LYS A 165 -19.11 0.55 -18.61
CA LYS A 165 -19.42 1.93 -19.04
C LYS A 165 -18.28 2.91 -18.76
N TYR A 166 -17.64 2.82 -17.59
CA TYR A 166 -16.71 3.83 -17.09
C TYR A 166 -15.24 3.38 -17.10
N GLY A 167 -14.99 2.14 -17.48
CA GLY A 167 -13.64 1.55 -17.44
C GLY A 167 -13.22 1.13 -16.04
N THR A 168 -11.96 0.74 -15.95
CA THR A 168 -11.30 0.34 -14.71
C THR A 168 -10.64 1.55 -14.02
N THR A 169 -9.87 1.32 -12.97
CA THR A 169 -9.18 2.38 -12.21
C THR A 169 -8.31 3.26 -13.11
N THR A 170 -7.53 2.69 -14.03
CA THR A 170 -6.64 3.48 -14.91
C THR A 170 -7.38 4.43 -15.85
N ASN A 171 -8.61 4.12 -16.25
CA ASN A 171 -9.45 5.01 -17.06
C ASN A 171 -10.00 6.20 -16.26
N ASN A 172 -9.95 6.13 -14.93
CA ASN A 172 -10.46 7.14 -14.00
C ASN A 172 -9.33 7.80 -13.18
N LEU A 173 -8.08 7.66 -13.62
CA LEU A 173 -6.89 8.17 -12.97
C LEU A 173 -6.31 9.33 -13.79
N LEU A 174 -6.19 10.51 -13.19
CA LEU A 174 -5.64 11.71 -13.84
C LEU A 174 -4.14 11.87 -13.59
N GLY A 175 -3.65 11.38 -12.47
CA GLY A 175 -2.25 11.46 -12.10
C GLY A 175 -1.95 10.69 -10.82
N VAL A 176 -0.68 10.44 -10.56
CA VAL A 176 -0.18 9.77 -9.36
C VAL A 176 1.12 10.43 -8.90
N GLU A 177 1.30 10.50 -7.60
CA GLU A 177 2.62 10.70 -7.01
C GLU A 177 3.25 9.32 -6.79
N VAL A 178 4.44 9.11 -7.30
CA VAL A 178 5.15 7.82 -7.23
C VAL A 178 6.47 7.99 -6.47
N VAL A 179 6.79 7.03 -5.62
CA VAL A 179 8.11 6.93 -4.98
C VAL A 179 8.84 5.73 -5.56
N PHE A 180 9.99 5.98 -6.18
CA PHE A 180 10.85 4.93 -6.74
C PHE A 180 11.70 4.26 -5.66
N MET A 181 12.30 3.11 -5.98
CA MET A 181 13.12 2.34 -5.02
C MET A 181 14.35 3.09 -4.52
N ASP A 182 14.86 4.04 -5.29
CA ASP A 182 15.98 4.91 -4.88
C ASP A 182 15.55 6.07 -3.96
N GLY A 183 14.26 6.15 -3.63
CA GLY A 183 13.67 7.22 -2.82
C GLY A 183 13.23 8.45 -3.62
N THR A 184 13.45 8.51 -4.94
CA THR A 184 13.02 9.62 -5.78
C THR A 184 11.50 9.72 -5.80
N ILE A 185 10.97 10.94 -5.63
CA ILE A 185 9.54 11.26 -5.71
C ILE A 185 9.27 11.94 -7.07
N SER A 186 8.26 11.49 -7.78
CA SER A 186 7.87 12.02 -9.09
C SER A 186 6.34 12.23 -9.17
#